data_c49859652415584a7f0872c57597cb7b
#
_entry.id   c49859652415584a7f0872c57597cb7b
#
_cell.length_a   1.000
_cell.length_b   1.000
_cell.length_c   1.000
_cell.angle_alpha   90.00
_cell.angle_beta   90.00
_cell.angle_gamma   90.00
#
_symmetry.space_group_name_H-M   'P 1'
#
loop_
_entity.id
_entity.type
_entity.pdbx_description
1 polymer ?
#
loop_
_entity_poly.entity_id
_entity_poly.type
_entity_poly.pdbx_seq_one_letter_code
_entity_poly.pdbx_strand_id
1 'polypeptide(L)' 'MTQEKIALSIEEAADYTGIGRNTLRNLVEWKKIPVLKIGRKVLIRKDVLGIFLEMNEGNDLRDKKSVKAVVRNMTT' A
#
# COMPACT_ATOMS: atom_id res chain seq x y z
N MET A 1 15.26 14.43 -17.43
CA MET A 1 15.02 14.57 -16.02
C MET A 1 13.91 13.66 -15.54
N THR A 2 14.19 12.91 -14.52
CA THR A 2 13.24 11.96 -14.02
C THR A 2 12.31 12.59 -13.00
N GLN A 3 11.05 12.33 -13.13
CA GLN A 3 10.10 12.79 -12.15
C GLN A 3 9.76 11.64 -11.21
N GLU A 4 9.91 11.92 -9.94
CA GLU A 4 9.52 10.94 -8.96
C GLU A 4 8.04 11.04 -8.70
N LYS A 5 7.39 9.90 -8.73
CA LYS A 5 5.98 9.85 -8.40
C LYS A 5 5.80 9.78 -6.90
N ILE A 6 4.87 10.55 -6.39
CA ILE A 6 4.52 10.50 -4.98
C ILE A 6 3.60 9.32 -4.71
N ALA A 7 2.78 8.98 -5.68
CA ALA A 7 1.84 7.89 -5.56
C ALA A 7 2.01 6.93 -6.73
N LEU A 8 1.79 5.66 -6.47
CA LEU A 8 2.05 4.58 -7.42
C LEU A 8 0.78 3.79 -7.68
N SER A 9 0.65 3.29 -8.90
CA SER A 9 -0.38 2.31 -9.20
C SER A 9 -0.06 1.00 -8.48
N ILE A 10 -1.00 0.06 -8.51
CA ILE A 10 -0.77 -1.25 -7.91
C ILE A 10 0.45 -1.92 -8.54
N GLU A 11 0.57 -1.84 -9.86
CA GLU A 11 1.70 -2.48 -10.55
C GLU A 11 3.01 -1.80 -10.20
N GLU A 12 3.00 -0.49 -10.15
CA GLU A 12 4.21 0.25 -9.77
C GLU A 12 4.59 -0.03 -8.34
N ALA A 13 3.60 -0.12 -7.45
CA ALA A 13 3.85 -0.42 -6.05
C ALA A 13 4.41 -1.82 -5.88
N ALA A 14 3.95 -2.78 -6.69
CA ALA A 14 4.49 -4.13 -6.66
C ALA A 14 5.97 -4.13 -7.02
N ASP A 15 6.33 -3.41 -8.08
CA ASP A 15 7.73 -3.28 -8.47
C ASP A 15 8.55 -2.59 -7.38
N TYR A 16 7.99 -1.56 -6.82
CA TYR A 16 8.69 -0.73 -5.85
C TYR A 16 8.97 -1.49 -4.54
N THR A 17 8.01 -2.28 -4.10
CA THR A 17 8.10 -2.96 -2.80
C THR A 17 8.56 -4.40 -2.91
N GLY A 18 8.42 -5.01 -4.07
CA GLY A 18 8.65 -6.44 -4.22
C GLY A 18 7.48 -7.30 -3.79
N ILE A 19 6.36 -6.69 -3.42
CA ILE A 19 5.16 -7.42 -3.05
C ILE A 19 4.37 -7.71 -4.32
N GLY A 20 3.89 -8.96 -4.45
CA GLY A 20 3.13 -9.32 -5.63
C GLY A 20 1.85 -8.49 -5.78
N ARG A 21 1.42 -8.31 -7.05
CA ARG A 21 0.26 -7.48 -7.34
C ARG A 21 -1.01 -8.01 -6.68
N ASN A 22 -1.17 -9.32 -6.69
CA ASN A 22 -2.37 -9.91 -6.10
C ASN A 22 -2.40 -9.69 -4.60
N THR A 23 -1.26 -9.81 -3.96
CA THR A 23 -1.16 -9.56 -2.52
C THR A 23 -1.49 -8.11 -2.22
N LEU A 24 -0.96 -7.19 -3.02
CA LEU A 24 -1.27 -5.77 -2.83
C LEU A 24 -2.75 -5.49 -3.01
N ARG A 25 -3.38 -6.11 -4.00
CA ARG A 25 -4.82 -5.93 -4.20
C ARG A 25 -5.61 -6.40 -3.00
N ASN A 26 -5.20 -7.54 -2.45
CA ASN A 26 -5.87 -8.05 -1.24
C ASN A 26 -5.70 -7.11 -0.07
N LEU A 27 -4.49 -6.56 0.10
CA LEU A 27 -4.23 -5.64 1.20
C LEU A 27 -5.07 -4.37 1.07
N VAL A 28 -5.24 -3.88 -0.14
CA VAL A 28 -6.09 -2.72 -0.37
C VAL A 28 -7.54 -3.06 -0.09
N GLU A 29 -7.98 -4.22 -0.54
CA GLU A 29 -9.35 -4.68 -0.34
C GLU A 29 -9.66 -4.88 1.14
N TRP A 30 -8.69 -5.37 1.88
CA TRP A 30 -8.83 -5.58 3.33
C TRP A 30 -8.70 -4.27 4.09
N LYS A 31 -8.45 -3.17 3.38
CA LYS A 31 -8.30 -1.84 3.98
C LYS A 31 -7.11 -1.77 4.92
N LYS A 32 -6.08 -2.50 4.59
CA LYS A 32 -4.83 -2.46 5.36
C LYS A 32 -3.91 -1.35 4.89
N ILE A 33 -4.11 -0.88 3.66
CA ILE A 33 -3.31 0.18 3.06
C ILE A 33 -4.27 1.27 2.57
N PRO A 34 -4.15 2.49 3.08
CA PRO A 34 -4.97 3.59 2.57
C PRO A 34 -4.57 3.91 1.13
N VAL A 35 -5.56 4.20 0.30
CA VAL A 35 -5.34 4.44 -1.11
C VAL A 35 -6.11 5.68 -1.57
N LEU A 36 -5.69 6.19 -2.70
CA LEU A 36 -6.40 7.24 -3.41
C LEU A 36 -7.14 6.61 -4.58
N LYS A 37 -8.36 7.02 -4.79
CA LYS A 37 -9.12 6.52 -5.93
C LYS A 37 -9.43 7.66 -6.88
N ILE A 38 -9.16 7.42 -8.16
CA ILE A 38 -9.49 8.36 -9.21
C ILE A 38 -10.27 7.57 -10.24
N GLY A 39 -11.61 7.63 -10.15
CA GLY A 39 -12.44 6.74 -10.94
C GLY A 39 -12.13 5.31 -10.59
N ARG A 40 -11.67 4.54 -11.56
CA ARG A 40 -11.30 3.14 -11.33
C ARG A 40 -9.84 2.96 -10.95
N LYS A 41 -9.09 4.04 -11.03
CA LYS A 41 -7.66 3.98 -10.77
C LYS A 41 -7.41 4.04 -9.27
N VAL A 42 -6.49 3.22 -8.81
CA VAL A 42 -6.09 3.17 -7.40
C VAL A 42 -4.63 3.56 -7.33
N LEU A 43 -4.32 4.50 -6.44
CA LEU A 43 -2.94 4.92 -6.23
C LEU A 43 -2.59 4.76 -4.75
N ILE A 44 -1.35 4.36 -4.51
CA ILE A 44 -0.83 4.18 -3.16
C ILE A 44 0.34 5.12 -2.97
N ARG A 45 0.34 5.90 -1.91
CA ARG A 45 1.43 6.81 -1.64
C ARG A 45 2.67 6.03 -1.22
N LYS A 46 3.83 6.51 -1.67
CA LYS A 46 5.09 5.86 -1.35
C LYS A 46 5.37 5.85 0.16
N ASP A 47 5.09 6.96 0.83
CA ASP A 47 5.34 7.04 2.26
C ASP A 47 4.47 6.06 3.03
N VAL A 48 3.24 5.85 2.57
CA VAL A 48 2.35 4.86 3.18
C VAL A 48 2.92 3.46 3.03
N LEU A 49 3.49 3.16 1.87
CA LEU A 49 4.09 1.85 1.65
C LEU A 49 5.25 1.62 2.61
N GLY A 50 6.08 2.64 2.81
CA GLY A 50 7.19 2.52 3.74
C GLY A 50 6.73 2.25 5.15
N ILE A 51 5.72 3.00 5.59
CA ILE A 51 5.16 2.81 6.93
C ILE A 51 4.56 1.42 7.07
N PHE A 52 3.83 0.98 6.03
CA PHE A 52 3.19 -0.33 6.06
C PHE A 52 4.23 -1.45 6.21
N LEU A 53 5.30 -1.37 5.44
CA LEU A 53 6.35 -2.39 5.51
C LEU A 53 7.00 -2.41 6.89
N GLU A 54 7.26 -1.24 7.42
CA GLU A 54 7.90 -1.14 8.73
C GLU A 54 7.01 -1.75 9.82
N MET A 55 5.71 -1.44 9.77
CA MET A 55 4.77 -1.92 10.76
C MET A 55 4.60 -3.43 10.72
N ASN A 56 4.83 -4.02 9.55
CA ASN A 56 4.51 -5.42 9.34
C ASN A 56 5.71 -6.33 9.21
N GLU A 57 6.88 -5.86 9.63
CA GLU A 57 8.05 -6.71 9.63
C GLU A 57 7.79 -7.93 10.52
N GLY A 58 8.05 -9.09 9.97
CA GLY A 58 7.79 -10.33 10.67
C GLY A 58 6.39 -10.90 10.50
N ASN A 59 5.49 -10.14 9.88
CA ASN A 59 4.14 -10.60 9.64
C ASN A 59 3.99 -11.17 8.24
N ASP A 60 3.10 -12.15 8.08
CA ASP A 60 2.78 -12.70 6.77
C ASP A 60 1.71 -11.82 6.13
N LEU A 61 2.06 -11.18 5.03
CA LEU A 61 1.14 -10.24 4.38
C LEU A 61 -0.05 -10.93 3.71
N ARG A 62 -0.01 -12.25 3.61
CA ARG A 62 -1.14 -13.00 3.07
C ARG A 62 -2.12 -13.41 4.14
N ASP A 63 -1.77 -13.19 5.40
CA ASP A 63 -2.64 -13.54 6.51
C ASP A 63 -3.34 -12.27 7.00
N LYS A 64 -4.62 -12.17 6.64
CA LYS A 64 -5.39 -10.98 6.96
C LYS A 64 -5.38 -10.64 8.45
N LYS A 65 -5.32 -11.66 9.29
CA LYS A 65 -5.36 -11.44 10.74
C LYS A 65 -4.04 -10.93 11.29
N SER A 66 -2.94 -11.29 10.65
CA SER A 66 -1.62 -10.88 11.12
C SER A 66 -1.24 -9.49 10.65
N VAL A 67 -1.77 -9.07 9.52
CA VAL A 67 -1.38 -7.81 8.89
C VAL A 67 -1.97 -6.63 9.66
N LYS A 68 -1.10 -5.70 10.00
CA LYS A 68 -1.52 -4.47 10.65
C LYS A 68 -1.81 -3.41 9.61
N ALA A 69 -2.91 -2.72 9.78
CA ALA A 69 -3.34 -1.69 8.85
C ALA A 69 -2.65 -0.37 9.18
N VAL A 70 -2.29 0.37 8.13
CA VAL A 70 -1.85 1.75 8.31
C VAL A 70 -3.11 2.60 8.44
N VAL A 71 -3.26 3.24 9.58
CA VAL A 71 -4.39 4.10 9.83
C VAL A 71 -3.90 5.53 9.79
N ARG A 72 -4.41 6.29 8.82
CA ARG A 72 -4.09 7.71 8.70
C ARG A 72 -5.20 8.48 9.36
N ASN A 73 -4.86 9.14 10.41
CA ASN A 73 -5.83 9.98 11.09
C ASN A 73 -5.91 11.31 10.36
N MET A 74 -7.03 11.52 9.72
CA MET A 74 -7.24 12.71 8.90
C MET A 74 -7.77 13.86 9.72
N THR A 75 -7.52 13.90 10.96
CA THR A 75 -7.96 14.99 11.78
C THR A 75 -7.37 16.28 11.34
N THR A 76 -8.11 17.25 11.30
CA THR A 76 -7.62 18.57 10.96
C THR A 76 -7.83 19.49 12.12
#